data_a25ddc3006ec5373814fe1b5d449ebaa
#
_entry.id   a25ddc3006ec5373814fe1b5d449ebaa
#
_cell.length_a   1.000
_cell.length_b   1.000
_cell.length_c   1.000
_cell.angle_alpha   90.00
_cell.angle_beta   90.00
_cell.angle_gamma   90.00
#
_symmetry.space_group_name_H-M   'P 1'
#
loop_
_entity.id
_entity.type
_entity.pdbx_description
1 polymer ?
#
loop_
_entity_poly.entity_id
_entity_poly.type
_entity_poly.pdbx_seq_one_letter_code
_entity_poly.pdbx_strand_id
1 'polypeptide(L)'
;MKVIAKKSTGNAIWVGFLAVLLVIGMVMIIVSLCMPSEERESNAYYVLDAFLLIVGIVGVIACLVWVHAIRSLPKVLISLDDNDNLVLYDGRVIPIACVFNVTAENYRSGIYRGFKQTSGCITLCVTESFCSSNAICDGVNPDAHPVYDEIEITHVAFCEEVQTTIVNLVWQVRNGQKASLPETYDFC
;
A
#
# COMPACT_ATOMS: atom_id res chain seq x y z
N MET A 1 -11.83 1.63 -19.08
CA MET A 1 -11.33 1.47 -17.68
C MET A 1 -10.41 2.63 -17.37
N LYS A 2 -10.75 3.48 -16.41
CA LYS A 2 -9.98 4.69 -16.05
C LYS A 2 -9.27 4.47 -14.73
N VAL A 3 -7.99 4.87 -14.62
CA VAL A 3 -7.18 4.68 -13.40
C VAL A 3 -7.55 5.73 -12.35
N ILE A 4 -7.86 5.30 -11.14
CA ILE A 4 -8.15 6.19 -9.99
C ILE A 4 -6.95 6.27 -9.06
N ALA A 5 -6.32 5.13 -8.74
CA ALA A 5 -5.20 5.08 -7.83
C ALA A 5 -4.03 4.28 -8.39
N LYS A 6 -2.83 4.85 -8.25
CA LYS A 6 -1.56 4.20 -8.59
C LYS A 6 -0.76 3.92 -7.33
N LYS A 7 0.11 2.94 -7.43
CA LYS A 7 1.09 2.60 -6.40
C LYS A 7 2.07 3.75 -6.21
N SER A 8 2.36 4.09 -4.96
CA SER A 8 3.35 5.11 -4.62
C SER A 8 4.77 4.71 -5.04
N THR A 9 5.46 5.61 -5.73
CA THR A 9 6.89 5.48 -6.08
C THR A 9 7.80 5.96 -4.95
N GLY A 10 7.28 6.63 -3.90
CA GLY A 10 8.04 7.11 -2.75
C GLY A 10 8.80 6.01 -2.00
N ASN A 11 8.42 4.76 -2.21
CA ASN A 11 9.13 3.59 -1.70
C ASN A 11 10.48 3.32 -2.39
N ALA A 12 10.76 3.91 -3.56
CA ALA A 12 12.03 3.70 -4.27
C ALA A 12 13.23 4.22 -3.46
N ILE A 13 13.08 5.31 -2.72
CA ILE A 13 14.13 5.88 -1.85
C ILE A 13 14.43 4.92 -0.69
N TRP A 14 13.39 4.32 -0.12
CA TRP A 14 13.54 3.33 0.95
C TRP A 14 14.16 2.03 0.47
N VAL A 15 13.83 1.61 -0.74
CA VAL A 15 14.49 0.45 -1.38
C VAL A 15 15.98 0.75 -1.55
N GLY A 16 16.35 1.98 -1.95
CA GLY A 16 17.73 2.43 -2.02
C GLY A 16 18.43 2.42 -0.65
N PHE A 17 17.79 2.98 0.38
CA PHE A 17 18.32 2.98 1.74
C PHE A 17 18.50 1.56 2.30
N LEU A 18 17.52 0.68 2.09
CA LEU A 18 17.59 -0.72 2.48
C LEU A 18 18.68 -1.48 1.71
N ALA A 19 18.89 -1.17 0.43
CA ALA A 19 19.99 -1.76 -0.34
C ALA A 19 21.34 -1.37 0.24
N VAL A 20 21.53 -0.12 0.69
CA VAL A 20 22.74 0.33 1.39
C VAL A 20 22.91 -0.42 2.71
N LEU A 21 21.87 -0.56 3.52
CA LEU A 21 21.93 -1.33 4.77
C LEU A 21 22.27 -2.80 4.51
N LEU A 22 21.75 -3.39 3.44
CA LEU A 22 22.06 -4.76 3.02
C LEU A 22 23.54 -4.90 2.67
N VAL A 23 24.10 -3.95 1.91
CA VAL A 23 25.54 -3.95 1.58
C VAL A 23 26.38 -3.82 2.84
N ILE A 24 26.02 -2.92 3.77
CA ILE A 24 26.71 -2.76 5.06
C ILE A 24 26.65 -4.08 5.85
N GLY A 25 25.48 -4.72 5.94
CA GLY A 25 25.30 -6.01 6.62
C GLY A 25 26.19 -7.11 6.00
N MET A 26 26.25 -7.19 4.66
CA MET A 26 27.12 -8.15 3.97
C MET A 26 28.60 -7.88 4.23
N VAL A 27 29.02 -6.62 4.20
CA VAL A 27 30.43 -6.24 4.52
C VAL A 27 30.76 -6.63 5.95
N MET A 28 29.89 -6.41 6.92
CA MET A 28 30.09 -6.79 8.32
C MET A 28 30.23 -8.31 8.48
N ILE A 29 29.43 -9.10 7.77
CA ILE A 29 29.53 -10.57 7.75
C ILE A 29 30.89 -11.00 7.18
N ILE A 30 31.31 -10.42 6.06
CA ILE A 30 32.58 -10.75 5.42
C ILE A 30 33.75 -10.40 6.35
N VAL A 31 33.72 -9.22 6.97
CA VAL A 31 34.75 -8.80 7.93
C VAL A 31 34.86 -9.76 9.11
N SER A 32 33.67 -10.14 9.66
CA SER A 32 33.62 -11.14 10.75
C SER A 32 34.21 -12.48 10.37
N LEU A 33 33.97 -12.97 9.16
CA LEU A 33 34.50 -14.25 8.66
C LEU A 33 35.98 -14.19 8.32
N CYS A 34 36.51 -13.03 7.93
CA CYS A 34 37.90 -12.83 7.54
C CYS A 34 38.83 -12.47 8.71
N MET A 35 38.30 -12.23 9.92
CA MET A 35 39.17 -11.93 11.08
C MET A 35 40.04 -13.11 11.46
N PRO A 36 41.36 -12.87 11.65
CA PRO A 36 42.30 -13.92 12.03
C PRO A 36 41.95 -14.51 13.41
N SER A 37 42.12 -15.82 13.52
CA SER A 37 41.78 -16.59 14.73
C SER A 37 42.56 -16.14 16.00
N GLU A 38 43.70 -15.50 15.83
CA GLU A 38 44.51 -15.01 16.95
C GLU A 38 43.88 -13.84 17.71
N GLU A 39 43.04 -13.03 17.04
CA GLU A 39 42.31 -11.94 17.70
C GLU A 39 41.00 -12.40 18.35
N ARG A 40 40.55 -13.64 18.08
CA ARG A 40 39.30 -14.22 18.58
C ARG A 40 39.38 -14.79 20.01
N GLU A 41 40.54 -14.80 20.66
CA GLU A 41 40.71 -15.44 21.99
C GLU A 41 39.90 -14.79 23.13
N SER A 42 39.35 -13.60 22.95
CA SER A 42 38.49 -12.96 23.94
C SER A 42 37.02 -13.36 23.76
N ASN A 43 36.38 -13.88 24.79
CA ASN A 43 34.94 -14.22 24.79
C ASN A 43 34.03 -13.05 24.34
N ALA A 44 34.45 -11.80 24.55
CA ALA A 44 33.73 -10.61 24.13
C ALA A 44 33.66 -10.49 22.60
N TYR A 45 34.71 -10.87 21.87
CA TYR A 45 34.73 -10.84 20.41
C TYR A 45 33.79 -11.89 19.79
N TYR A 46 33.73 -13.10 20.36
CA TYR A 46 32.80 -14.13 19.88
C TYR A 46 31.34 -13.70 20.01
N VAL A 47 31.00 -13.06 21.14
CA VAL A 47 29.63 -12.56 21.38
C VAL A 47 29.30 -11.45 20.39
N LEU A 48 30.23 -10.50 20.16
CA LEU A 48 30.04 -9.40 19.23
C LEU A 48 29.91 -9.91 17.78
N ASP A 49 30.75 -10.84 17.38
CA ASP A 49 30.78 -11.46 16.05
C ASP A 49 29.47 -12.20 15.77
N ALA A 50 29.01 -13.02 16.71
CA ALA A 50 27.73 -13.73 16.61
C ALA A 50 26.57 -12.75 16.52
N PHE A 51 26.59 -11.68 17.31
CA PHE A 51 25.55 -10.64 17.29
C PHE A 51 25.50 -9.94 15.95
N LEU A 52 26.64 -9.48 15.41
CA LEU A 52 26.72 -8.81 14.12
C LEU A 52 26.28 -9.70 12.98
N LEU A 53 26.64 -10.98 13.01
CA LEU A 53 26.24 -11.97 12.01
C LEU A 53 24.71 -12.19 12.04
N ILE A 54 24.12 -12.35 13.21
CA ILE A 54 22.68 -12.52 13.36
C ILE A 54 21.93 -11.28 12.88
N VAL A 55 22.36 -10.09 13.31
CA VAL A 55 21.73 -8.81 12.90
C VAL A 55 21.85 -8.61 11.40
N GLY A 56 23.00 -8.94 10.81
CA GLY A 56 23.21 -8.87 9.36
C GLY A 56 22.26 -9.80 8.59
N ILE A 57 22.14 -11.06 8.99
CA ILE A 57 21.26 -12.04 8.33
C ILE A 57 19.79 -11.63 8.46
N VAL A 58 19.36 -11.26 9.65
CA VAL A 58 17.96 -10.82 9.89
C VAL A 58 17.65 -9.56 9.07
N GLY A 59 18.59 -8.61 9.02
CA GLY A 59 18.44 -7.41 8.20
C GLY A 59 18.30 -7.71 6.71
N VAL A 60 19.13 -8.61 6.17
CA VAL A 60 19.04 -9.04 4.77
C VAL A 60 17.70 -9.70 4.47
N ILE A 61 17.26 -10.63 5.32
CA ILE A 61 15.98 -11.33 5.13
C ILE A 61 14.81 -10.33 5.18
N ALA A 62 14.79 -9.45 6.17
CA ALA A 62 13.75 -8.42 6.30
C ALA A 62 13.70 -7.50 5.07
N CYS A 63 14.86 -7.08 4.54
CA CYS A 63 14.95 -6.27 3.32
C CYS A 63 14.40 -7.01 2.10
N LEU A 64 14.76 -8.29 1.92
CA LEU A 64 14.30 -9.09 0.79
C LEU A 64 12.79 -9.31 0.82
N VAL A 65 12.23 -9.66 1.98
CA VAL A 65 10.78 -9.82 2.18
C VAL A 65 10.05 -8.53 1.87
N TRP A 66 10.54 -7.40 2.36
CA TRP A 66 9.91 -6.10 2.16
C TRP A 66 9.96 -5.63 0.71
N VAL A 67 11.12 -5.80 0.03
CA VAL A 67 11.26 -5.48 -1.40
C VAL A 67 10.35 -6.38 -2.24
N HIS A 68 10.24 -7.67 -1.89
CA HIS A 68 9.34 -8.58 -2.57
C HIS A 68 7.87 -8.16 -2.41
N ALA A 69 7.44 -7.85 -1.19
CA ALA A 69 6.07 -7.40 -0.90
C ALA A 69 5.72 -6.12 -1.69
N ILE A 70 6.64 -5.13 -1.76
CA ILE A 70 6.39 -3.92 -2.54
C ILE A 70 6.35 -4.22 -4.04
N ARG A 71 7.24 -5.06 -4.56
CA ARG A 71 7.30 -5.38 -6.00
C ARG A 71 6.10 -6.21 -6.47
N SER A 72 5.52 -7.02 -5.61
CA SER A 72 4.35 -7.84 -5.95
C SER A 72 3.08 -7.02 -6.20
N LEU A 73 2.99 -5.79 -5.65
CA LEU A 73 1.84 -4.92 -5.91
C LEU A 73 1.87 -4.37 -7.35
N PRO A 74 0.76 -4.42 -8.08
CA PRO A 74 0.67 -3.87 -9.42
C PRO A 74 0.75 -2.34 -9.40
N LYS A 75 1.02 -1.75 -10.57
CA LYS A 75 1.13 -0.27 -10.69
C LYS A 75 -0.21 0.43 -10.48
N VAL A 76 -1.31 -0.20 -10.90
CA VAL A 76 -2.68 0.30 -10.75
C VAL A 76 -3.32 -0.42 -9.58
N LEU A 77 -3.80 0.32 -8.59
CA LEU A 77 -4.42 -0.22 -7.39
C LEU A 77 -5.95 -0.15 -7.45
N ILE A 78 -6.50 0.95 -7.97
CA ILE A 78 -7.93 1.16 -8.13
C ILE A 78 -8.18 1.72 -9.52
N SER A 79 -9.18 1.20 -10.18
CA SER A 79 -9.66 1.72 -11.47
C SER A 79 -11.18 1.78 -11.50
N LEU A 80 -11.72 2.64 -12.36
CA LEU A 80 -13.15 2.79 -12.64
C LEU A 80 -13.48 2.03 -13.91
N ASP A 81 -14.49 1.19 -13.89
CA ASP A 81 -15.05 0.57 -15.10
C ASP A 81 -16.18 1.43 -15.72
N ASP A 82 -16.70 0.98 -16.86
CA ASP A 82 -17.77 1.69 -17.57
C ASP A 82 -19.16 1.48 -16.95
N ASN A 83 -19.27 0.61 -15.95
CA ASN A 83 -20.51 0.26 -15.23
C ASN A 83 -20.56 0.86 -13.81
N ASP A 84 -19.81 1.92 -13.56
CA ASP A 84 -19.72 2.62 -12.28
C ASP A 84 -19.25 1.72 -11.12
N ASN A 85 -18.31 0.81 -11.41
CA ASN A 85 -17.66 -0.03 -10.40
C ASN A 85 -16.21 0.37 -10.18
N LEU A 86 -15.77 0.27 -8.92
CA LEU A 86 -14.36 0.29 -8.55
C LEU A 86 -13.79 -1.11 -8.74
N VAL A 87 -12.79 -1.24 -9.59
CA VAL A 87 -12.04 -2.50 -9.77
C VAL A 87 -10.73 -2.39 -9.03
N LEU A 88 -10.53 -3.25 -8.03
CA LEU A 88 -9.34 -3.30 -7.22
C LEU A 88 -8.26 -4.16 -7.87
N TYR A 89 -7.02 -3.97 -7.44
CA TYR A 89 -5.84 -4.69 -7.94
C TYR A 89 -5.90 -6.22 -7.77
N ASP A 90 -6.68 -6.70 -6.79
CA ASP A 90 -6.89 -8.11 -6.50
C ASP A 90 -8.04 -8.74 -7.31
N GLY A 91 -8.65 -7.95 -8.19
CA GLY A 91 -9.76 -8.38 -9.05
C GLY A 91 -11.15 -8.22 -8.44
N ARG A 92 -11.26 -7.73 -7.19
CA ARG A 92 -12.56 -7.40 -6.60
C ARG A 92 -13.20 -6.24 -7.36
N VAL A 93 -14.48 -6.36 -7.64
CA VAL A 93 -15.28 -5.35 -8.33
C VAL A 93 -16.33 -4.85 -7.34
N ILE A 94 -16.29 -3.57 -6.99
CA ILE A 94 -17.13 -2.94 -5.97
C ILE A 94 -17.99 -1.90 -6.66
N PRO A 95 -19.32 -2.04 -6.70
CA PRO A 95 -20.21 -0.98 -7.17
C PRO A 95 -20.04 0.27 -6.31
N ILE A 96 -19.85 1.42 -6.94
CA ILE A 96 -19.66 2.71 -6.23
C ILE A 96 -20.86 2.99 -5.31
N ALA A 97 -22.06 2.57 -5.70
CA ALA A 97 -23.27 2.72 -4.90
C ALA A 97 -23.18 2.03 -3.51
N CYS A 98 -22.39 0.95 -3.40
CA CYS A 98 -22.20 0.20 -2.17
C CYS A 98 -21.11 0.80 -1.25
N VAL A 99 -20.35 1.78 -1.72
CA VAL A 99 -19.34 2.46 -0.91
C VAL A 99 -20.01 3.46 0.01
N PHE A 100 -19.90 3.24 1.31
CA PHE A 100 -20.50 4.09 2.34
C PHE A 100 -19.59 5.21 2.79
N ASN A 101 -18.34 4.87 3.08
CA ASN A 101 -17.34 5.83 3.54
C ASN A 101 -15.96 5.50 2.94
N VAL A 102 -15.13 6.53 2.83
CA VAL A 102 -13.76 6.41 2.35
C VAL A 102 -12.88 7.23 3.27
N THR A 103 -11.91 6.58 3.90
CA THR A 103 -10.92 7.24 4.73
C THR A 103 -9.53 7.11 4.12
N ALA A 104 -8.70 8.12 4.29
CA ALA A 104 -7.30 8.09 3.87
C ALA A 104 -6.40 8.36 5.06
N GLU A 105 -5.39 7.52 5.23
CA GLU A 105 -4.34 7.71 6.22
C GLU A 105 -3.01 7.93 5.51
N ASN A 106 -2.41 9.10 5.76
CA ASN A 106 -1.09 9.42 5.25
C ASN A 106 -0.01 8.78 6.12
N TYR A 107 0.72 7.81 5.59
CA TYR A 107 1.91 7.27 6.24
C TYR A 107 3.13 8.16 6.06
N ARG A 108 3.17 8.96 5.00
CA ARG A 108 4.28 9.89 4.67
C ARG A 108 3.84 11.02 3.79
N SER A 109 4.23 12.22 4.18
CA SER A 109 4.36 13.37 3.29
C SER A 109 5.85 13.62 3.03
N GLY A 110 6.28 13.55 1.79
CA GLY A 110 7.64 13.88 1.38
C GLY A 110 7.65 14.87 0.23
N ILE A 111 8.62 15.77 0.21
CA ILE A 111 8.86 16.64 -0.95
C ILE A 111 9.92 15.96 -1.81
N TYR A 112 9.54 15.48 -3.00
CA TYR A 112 10.47 14.98 -3.99
C TYR A 112 10.44 15.88 -5.23
N ARG A 113 11.59 16.45 -5.59
CA ARG A 113 11.73 17.39 -6.72
C ARG A 113 10.74 18.55 -6.71
N GLY A 114 10.42 19.09 -5.52
CA GLY A 114 9.48 20.21 -5.37
C GLY A 114 7.99 19.83 -5.37
N PHE A 115 7.65 18.55 -5.54
CA PHE A 115 6.27 18.05 -5.46
C PHE A 115 6.04 17.36 -4.13
N LYS A 116 4.93 17.71 -3.47
CA LYS A 116 4.47 17.02 -2.26
C LYS A 116 3.94 15.64 -2.70
N GLN A 117 4.72 14.59 -2.43
CA GLN A 117 4.30 13.22 -2.69
C GLN A 117 3.79 12.61 -1.39
N THR A 118 2.50 12.33 -1.33
CA THR A 118 1.88 11.62 -0.21
C THR A 118 1.77 10.14 -0.56
N SER A 119 2.05 9.29 0.41
CA SER A 119 1.85 7.84 0.30
C SER A 119 1.12 7.39 1.55
N GLY A 120 0.05 6.63 1.37
CA GLY A 120 -0.77 6.22 2.49
C GLY A 120 -1.61 4.98 2.20
N CYS A 121 -2.63 4.84 3.01
CA CYS A 121 -3.65 3.81 2.92
C CYS A 121 -4.99 4.46 2.60
N ILE A 122 -5.81 3.77 1.84
CA ILE A 122 -7.23 4.09 1.67
C ILE A 122 -8.04 2.92 2.21
N THR A 123 -8.97 3.22 3.10
CA THR A 123 -9.94 2.26 3.60
C THR A 123 -11.31 2.58 3.01
N LEU A 124 -11.87 1.61 2.28
CA LEU A 124 -13.22 1.67 1.74
C LEU A 124 -14.14 0.92 2.70
N CYS A 125 -15.13 1.61 3.27
CA CYS A 125 -16.21 0.97 4.01
C CYS A 125 -17.34 0.66 3.04
N VAL A 126 -17.63 -0.62 2.85
CA VAL A 126 -18.67 -1.11 1.93
C VAL A 126 -19.78 -1.84 2.70
N THR A 127 -20.99 -1.85 2.17
CA THR A 127 -22.10 -2.56 2.81
C THR A 127 -21.92 -4.07 2.68
N GLU A 128 -22.22 -4.83 3.74
CA GLU A 128 -22.00 -6.29 3.84
C GLU A 128 -22.73 -7.10 2.76
N SER A 129 -23.87 -6.59 2.25
CA SER A 129 -24.60 -7.20 1.14
C SER A 129 -23.78 -7.38 -0.13
N PHE A 130 -22.59 -6.74 -0.20
CA PHE A 130 -21.67 -6.90 -1.32
C PHE A 130 -20.72 -8.12 -1.17
N CYS A 131 -20.33 -8.48 0.05
CA CYS A 131 -19.35 -9.55 0.28
C CYS A 131 -19.95 -10.96 0.15
N SER A 132 -21.24 -11.14 0.32
CA SER A 132 -21.84 -12.49 0.43
C SER A 132 -22.50 -13.04 -0.84
N SER A 133 -22.74 -12.24 -1.87
CA SER A 133 -23.25 -12.75 -3.15
C SER A 133 -23.28 -11.69 -4.26
N ASN A 134 -23.24 -12.13 -5.50
CA ASN A 134 -23.61 -11.33 -6.69
C ASN A 134 -25.07 -10.86 -6.66
N ALA A 135 -25.67 -10.65 -5.49
CA ALA A 135 -27.05 -10.26 -5.29
C ALA A 135 -27.14 -8.75 -5.18
N ILE A 136 -27.89 -8.19 -6.08
CA ILE A 136 -28.48 -6.88 -6.14
C ILE A 136 -28.83 -6.39 -4.72
N CYS A 137 -28.45 -5.15 -4.39
CA CYS A 137 -28.77 -4.46 -3.13
C CYS A 137 -30.30 -4.22 -3.03
N ASP A 138 -31.07 -5.27 -2.90
CA ASP A 138 -32.52 -5.18 -2.66
C ASP A 138 -32.80 -5.30 -1.15
N GLY A 139 -33.17 -4.16 -0.58
CA GLY A 139 -33.84 -4.10 0.71
C GLY A 139 -32.94 -3.94 1.92
N VAL A 140 -32.40 -2.74 2.13
CA VAL A 140 -31.88 -2.35 3.44
C VAL A 140 -33.04 -2.37 4.44
N ASN A 141 -33.02 -3.30 5.39
CA ASN A 141 -33.90 -3.24 6.55
C ASN A 141 -33.48 -2.00 7.38
N PRO A 142 -34.37 -0.98 7.53
CA PRO A 142 -34.01 0.28 8.18
C PRO A 142 -33.65 0.12 9.68
N ASP A 143 -33.97 -1.01 10.29
CA ASP A 143 -33.71 -1.29 11.72
C ASP A 143 -32.45 -2.16 11.95
N ALA A 144 -31.83 -2.67 10.90
CA ALA A 144 -30.58 -3.37 11.02
C ALA A 144 -29.42 -2.36 11.04
N HIS A 145 -28.58 -2.40 12.08
CA HIS A 145 -27.31 -1.67 12.06
C HIS A 145 -26.53 -2.16 10.83
N PRO A 146 -26.19 -1.26 9.89
CA PRO A 146 -25.47 -1.67 8.69
C PRO A 146 -24.13 -2.27 9.12
N VAL A 147 -23.92 -3.53 8.82
CA VAL A 147 -22.62 -4.18 8.96
C VAL A 147 -21.80 -3.75 7.75
N TYR A 148 -20.65 -3.15 8.01
CA TYR A 148 -19.73 -2.68 6.99
C TYR A 148 -18.54 -3.63 6.95
N ASP A 149 -18.09 -3.93 5.74
CA ASP A 149 -16.81 -4.54 5.51
C ASP A 149 -15.79 -3.44 5.17
N GLU A 150 -14.60 -3.53 5.76
CA GLU A 150 -13.51 -2.58 5.55
C GLU A 150 -12.47 -3.19 4.62
N ILE A 151 -12.23 -2.51 3.52
CA ILE A 151 -11.24 -2.92 2.52
C ILE A 151 -10.10 -1.92 2.55
N GLU A 152 -8.97 -2.37 3.08
CA GLU A 152 -7.76 -1.57 3.16
C GLU A 152 -6.89 -1.74 1.92
N ILE A 153 -6.46 -0.63 1.33
CA ILE A 153 -5.59 -0.56 0.16
C ILE A 153 -4.37 0.27 0.53
N THR A 154 -3.25 -0.41 0.72
CA THR A 154 -1.98 0.20 1.15
C THR A 154 -1.13 0.69 -0.03
N HIS A 155 -0.13 1.51 0.27
CA HIS A 155 0.83 2.04 -0.71
C HIS A 155 0.21 2.88 -1.83
N VAL A 156 -0.90 3.56 -1.56
CA VAL A 156 -1.57 4.45 -2.49
C VAL A 156 -0.80 5.77 -2.61
N ALA A 157 -0.49 6.19 -3.83
CA ALA A 157 0.06 7.51 -4.11
C ALA A 157 -1.05 8.56 -4.02
N PHE A 158 -0.75 9.73 -3.44
CA PHE A 158 -1.69 10.85 -3.32
C PHE A 158 -3.03 10.44 -2.70
N CYS A 159 -2.98 9.73 -1.56
CA CYS A 159 -4.16 9.08 -0.98
C CYS A 159 -5.29 10.06 -0.63
N GLU A 160 -5.00 11.32 -0.25
CA GLU A 160 -6.02 12.34 0.02
C GLU A 160 -6.77 12.77 -1.25
N GLU A 161 -6.03 12.95 -2.35
CA GLU A 161 -6.62 13.27 -3.65
C GLU A 161 -7.45 12.10 -4.19
N VAL A 162 -6.95 10.87 -4.02
CA VAL A 162 -7.69 9.66 -4.38
C VAL A 162 -8.95 9.51 -3.54
N GLN A 163 -8.88 9.74 -2.22
CA GLN A 163 -10.05 9.78 -1.34
C GLN A 163 -11.08 10.77 -1.84
N THR A 164 -10.67 12.02 -2.07
CA THR A 164 -11.54 13.08 -2.57
C THR A 164 -12.20 12.68 -3.89
N THR A 165 -11.44 12.04 -4.78
CA THR A 165 -11.97 11.58 -6.07
C THR A 165 -13.02 10.49 -5.87
N ILE A 166 -12.76 9.47 -5.04
CA ILE A 166 -13.73 8.40 -4.79
C ILE A 166 -14.99 8.96 -4.13
N VAL A 167 -14.85 9.87 -3.16
CA VAL A 167 -16.02 10.55 -2.52
C VAL A 167 -16.86 11.29 -3.55
N ASN A 168 -16.22 11.99 -4.49
CA ASN A 168 -16.92 12.68 -5.57
C ASN A 168 -17.65 11.70 -6.51
N LEU A 169 -17.04 10.55 -6.85
CA LEU A 169 -17.70 9.52 -7.64
C LEU A 169 -18.90 8.92 -6.91
N VAL A 170 -18.78 8.64 -5.61
CA VAL A 170 -19.90 8.18 -4.77
C VAL A 170 -21.03 9.20 -4.78
N TRP A 171 -20.71 10.50 -4.65
CA TRP A 171 -21.71 11.56 -4.70
C TRP A 171 -22.41 11.64 -6.06
N GLN A 172 -21.68 11.53 -7.19
CA GLN A 172 -22.26 11.51 -8.53
C GLN A 172 -23.26 10.36 -8.69
N VAL A 173 -22.87 9.14 -8.32
CA VAL A 173 -23.73 7.95 -8.46
C VAL A 173 -24.96 8.06 -7.57
N ARG A 174 -24.84 8.55 -6.33
CA ARG A 174 -25.98 8.76 -5.42
C ARG A 174 -26.98 9.81 -5.93
N ASN A 175 -26.51 10.74 -6.75
CA ASN A 175 -27.38 11.73 -7.42
C ASN A 175 -27.89 11.27 -8.80
N GLY A 176 -27.75 9.99 -9.13
CA GLY A 176 -28.22 9.42 -10.40
C GLY A 176 -27.37 9.83 -11.62
N GLN A 177 -26.17 10.35 -11.39
CA GLN A 177 -25.24 10.70 -12.45
C GLN A 177 -24.29 9.53 -12.71
N LYS A 178 -23.85 9.37 -13.96
CA LYS A 178 -22.82 8.40 -14.29
C LYS A 178 -21.47 8.85 -13.67
N ALA A 179 -20.75 7.90 -13.06
CA ALA A 179 -19.44 8.18 -12.50
C ALA A 179 -18.47 8.64 -13.60
N SER A 180 -17.91 9.82 -13.44
CA SER A 180 -16.98 10.40 -14.39
C SER A 180 -15.79 11.03 -13.68
N LEU A 181 -14.57 10.69 -14.15
CA LEU A 181 -13.36 11.37 -13.71
C LEU A 181 -13.19 12.67 -14.51
N PRO A 182 -12.68 13.76 -13.88
CA PRO A 182 -12.33 14.97 -14.62
C PRO A 182 -11.31 14.66 -15.72
N GLU A 183 -11.38 15.41 -16.84
CA GLU A 183 -10.48 15.21 -17.98
C GLU A 183 -8.99 15.42 -17.65
N THR A 184 -8.72 16.22 -16.63
CA THR A 184 -7.38 16.53 -16.13
C THR A 184 -6.86 15.53 -15.09
N TYR A 185 -7.57 14.41 -14.86
CA TYR A 185 -7.19 13.40 -13.90
C TYR A 185 -6.06 12.53 -14.47
N ASP A 186 -4.89 13.12 -14.56
CA ASP A 186 -3.67 12.45 -14.98
C ASP A 186 -2.68 12.49 -13.82
N PHE A 187 -2.59 11.39 -13.11
CA PHE A 187 -1.48 11.18 -12.17
C PHE A 187 -0.22 10.91 -13.00
N CYS A 188 0.51 11.95 -13.35
CA CYS A 188 1.86 11.86 -13.91
C CYS A 188 2.86 11.24 -12.95
#